data_c37d1f53cc3f8f670da16dd3499a4327
#
_entry.id   c37d1f53cc3f8f670da16dd3499a4327
#
_cell.length_a   1.000
_cell.length_b   1.000
_cell.length_c   1.000
_cell.angle_alpha   90.00
_cell.angle_beta   90.00
_cell.angle_gamma   90.00
#
_symmetry.space_group_name_H-M   'P 1'
#
loop_
_entity.id
_entity.type
_entity.pdbx_description
1 polymer ?
#
loop_
_entity_poly.entity_id
_entity_poly.type
_entity_poly.pdbx_seq_one_letter_code
_entity_poly.pdbx_strand_id
1 'polypeptide(L)'
;ILGPNGSGKTSLLKLLYRQEKADKGLISLDGKPLEHWSLKETAKQMAVVTQFNQLQFDCTVEEIVLLGRTPHLSFLQKEKERDYALVQDALVKVDMLEKKTRLYSSLSGGEKQRVLLARALAQEPTLLLLDEPTNHLDIKYQLDLLAIVKNLKVNVLAVLHDIQLACRYSDYLYLMKEGEILYQGTPKETITPESLQTVYGVQSQVTWTEDQQAMIHYL
;
A
#
# COMPACT_ATOMS: atom_id res chain seq x y z
N ILE A 1 -5.78 -1.25 -7.07
CA ILE A 1 -7.25 -1.24 -7.05
C ILE A 1 -7.72 0.18 -7.27
N LEU A 2 -8.64 0.39 -8.22
CA LEU A 2 -9.28 1.66 -8.56
C LEU A 2 -10.80 1.55 -8.44
N GLY A 3 -11.48 2.70 -8.33
CA GLY A 3 -12.95 2.79 -8.31
C GLY A 3 -13.43 4.05 -7.59
N PRO A 4 -14.68 4.48 -7.79
CA PRO A 4 -15.24 5.65 -7.14
C PRO A 4 -15.31 5.50 -5.61
N ASN A 5 -15.57 6.59 -4.91
CA ASN A 5 -15.80 6.56 -3.48
C ASN A 5 -17.03 5.66 -3.17
N GLY A 6 -16.93 4.86 -2.12
CA GLY A 6 -17.98 3.91 -1.76
C GLY A 6 -18.01 2.61 -2.58
N SER A 7 -17.08 2.38 -3.52
CA SER A 7 -17.03 1.14 -4.32
C SER A 7 -16.58 -0.11 -3.55
N GLY A 8 -16.19 0.01 -2.27
CA GLY A 8 -15.81 -1.12 -1.43
C GLY A 8 -14.30 -1.41 -1.34
N LYS A 9 -13.41 -0.57 -1.92
CA LYS A 9 -11.96 -0.78 -1.92
C LYS A 9 -11.34 -0.97 -0.53
N THR A 10 -11.62 -0.03 0.38
CA THR A 10 -11.15 -0.11 1.77
C THR A 10 -11.76 -1.29 2.51
N SER A 11 -13.04 -1.61 2.28
CA SER A 11 -13.68 -2.80 2.86
C SER A 11 -12.98 -4.08 2.39
N LEU A 12 -12.66 -4.19 1.09
CA LEU A 12 -11.90 -5.32 0.56
C LEU A 12 -10.54 -5.44 1.25
N LEU A 13 -9.79 -4.33 1.39
CA LEU A 13 -8.51 -4.37 2.11
C LEU A 13 -8.69 -4.81 3.56
N LYS A 14 -9.71 -4.32 4.27
CA LYS A 14 -9.99 -4.68 5.67
C LYS A 14 -10.27 -6.17 5.84
N LEU A 15 -10.93 -6.80 4.87
CA LEU A 15 -11.10 -8.26 4.84
C LEU A 15 -9.76 -8.96 4.66
N LEU A 16 -8.91 -8.48 3.73
CA LEU A 16 -7.60 -9.08 3.45
C LEU A 16 -6.66 -9.03 4.66
N TYR A 17 -6.58 -7.88 5.36
CA TYR A 17 -5.74 -7.79 6.56
C TYR A 17 -6.45 -8.13 7.87
N ARG A 18 -7.64 -8.79 7.76
CA ARG A 18 -8.38 -9.41 8.88
C ARG A 18 -8.88 -8.44 9.95
N GLN A 19 -9.08 -7.18 9.61
CA GLN A 19 -9.78 -6.22 10.48
C GLN A 19 -11.28 -6.50 10.49
N GLU A 20 -11.83 -6.96 9.36
CA GLU A 20 -13.20 -7.42 9.21
C GLU A 20 -13.23 -8.89 8.78
N LYS A 21 -14.33 -9.58 9.06
CA LYS A 21 -14.54 -10.96 8.63
C LYS A 21 -15.44 -10.99 7.40
N ALA A 22 -15.13 -11.90 6.46
CA ALA A 22 -16.03 -12.14 5.34
C ALA A 22 -17.26 -12.92 5.80
N ASP A 23 -18.43 -12.47 5.37
CA ASP A 23 -19.68 -13.18 5.64
C ASP A 23 -19.79 -14.45 4.79
N LYS A 24 -19.24 -14.41 3.58
CA LYS A 24 -19.27 -15.53 2.61
C LYS A 24 -18.00 -15.52 1.78
N GLY A 25 -17.70 -16.67 1.18
CA GLY A 25 -16.53 -16.83 0.31
C GLY A 25 -15.30 -17.29 1.09
N LEU A 26 -14.16 -17.35 0.39
CA LEU A 26 -12.88 -17.80 0.92
C LEU A 26 -11.79 -16.82 0.52
N ILE A 27 -10.99 -16.42 1.48
CA ILE A 27 -9.75 -15.68 1.26
C ILE A 27 -8.59 -16.62 1.56
N SER A 28 -7.65 -16.75 0.65
CA SER A 28 -6.45 -17.56 0.85
C SER A 28 -5.18 -16.73 0.68
N LEU A 29 -4.16 -17.05 1.46
CA LEU A 29 -2.81 -16.53 1.36
C LEU A 29 -1.87 -17.71 1.15
N ASP A 30 -1.10 -17.69 0.06
CA ASP A 30 -0.22 -18.80 -0.35
C ASP A 30 -0.91 -20.17 -0.37
N GLY A 31 -2.16 -20.19 -0.90
CA GLY A 31 -2.96 -21.42 -1.04
C GLY A 31 -3.60 -21.94 0.25
N LYS A 32 -3.30 -21.34 1.42
CA LYS A 32 -3.90 -21.69 2.71
C LYS A 32 -5.01 -20.70 3.07
N PRO A 33 -6.23 -21.17 3.48
CA PRO A 33 -7.29 -20.28 3.95
C PRO A 33 -6.81 -19.32 5.04
N LEU A 34 -7.16 -18.04 4.90
CA LEU A 34 -6.65 -16.99 5.80
C LEU A 34 -7.08 -17.21 7.25
N GLU A 35 -8.22 -17.82 7.48
CA GLU A 35 -8.73 -18.21 8.82
C GLU A 35 -7.85 -19.26 9.53
N HIS A 36 -7.11 -20.07 8.78
CA HIS A 36 -6.19 -21.09 9.32
C HIS A 36 -4.82 -20.52 9.71
N TRP A 37 -4.56 -19.25 9.44
CA TRP A 37 -3.37 -18.55 9.90
C TRP A 37 -3.64 -17.90 11.26
N SER A 38 -2.71 -17.99 12.20
CA SER A 38 -2.74 -17.14 13.39
C SER A 38 -2.52 -15.67 12.98
N LEU A 39 -2.96 -14.71 13.79
CA LEU A 39 -2.70 -13.29 13.53
C LEU A 39 -1.20 -12.97 13.46
N LYS A 40 -0.40 -13.64 14.29
CA LYS A 40 1.04 -13.47 14.30
C LYS A 40 1.70 -14.01 13.03
N GLU A 41 1.25 -15.15 12.51
CA GLU A 41 1.72 -15.71 11.25
C GLU A 41 1.32 -14.79 10.07
N THR A 42 0.06 -14.35 10.03
CA THR A 42 -0.40 -13.41 9.00
C THR A 42 0.44 -12.13 9.03
N ALA A 43 0.71 -11.58 10.23
CA ALA A 43 1.51 -10.38 10.39
C ALA A 43 2.98 -10.54 9.98
N LYS A 44 3.51 -11.76 9.86
CA LYS A 44 4.84 -12.01 9.27
C LYS A 44 4.83 -12.05 7.75
N GLN A 45 3.69 -12.36 7.14
CA GLN A 45 3.55 -12.47 5.69
C GLN A 45 3.02 -11.19 5.06
N MET A 46 2.17 -10.45 5.78
CA MET A 46 1.42 -9.34 5.26
C MET A 46 1.63 -8.09 6.13
N ALA A 47 2.15 -7.03 5.53
CA ALA A 47 2.24 -5.71 6.17
C ALA A 47 1.21 -4.76 5.56
N VAL A 48 0.75 -3.81 6.38
CA VAL A 48 -0.31 -2.86 5.99
C VAL A 48 0.13 -1.43 6.29
N VAL A 49 -0.02 -0.56 5.32
CA VAL A 49 0.08 0.90 5.49
C VAL A 49 -1.30 1.48 5.25
N THR A 50 -1.94 1.95 6.32
CA THR A 50 -3.28 2.58 6.28
C THR A 50 -3.18 4.09 6.30
N GLN A 51 -4.24 4.76 5.84
CA GLN A 51 -4.32 6.22 5.74
C GLN A 51 -4.20 6.94 7.09
N PHE A 52 -4.67 6.34 8.18
CA PHE A 52 -4.71 6.95 9.51
C PHE A 52 -3.73 6.28 10.48
N ASN A 53 -2.53 6.84 10.57
CA ASN A 53 -1.58 6.51 11.63
C ASN A 53 -1.14 7.80 12.34
N GLN A 54 -2.06 8.43 13.08
CA GLN A 54 -1.67 9.48 14.03
C GLN A 54 -1.04 8.79 15.25
N LEU A 55 0.27 8.63 15.18
CA LEU A 55 1.03 8.27 16.39
C LEU A 55 1.09 9.52 17.26
N GLN A 56 0.48 9.44 18.45
CA GLN A 56 0.38 10.54 19.41
C GLN A 56 1.59 10.60 20.36
N PHE A 57 2.60 9.74 20.15
CA PHE A 57 3.77 9.66 21.01
C PHE A 57 4.99 10.29 20.35
N ASP A 58 5.85 10.91 21.15
CA ASP A 58 7.14 11.44 20.73
C ASP A 58 8.17 10.31 20.60
N CYS A 59 8.02 9.53 19.53
CA CYS A 59 8.97 8.50 19.14
C CYS A 59 9.89 9.00 18.02
N THR A 60 11.11 8.53 18.03
CA THR A 60 12.04 8.71 16.90
C THR A 60 11.59 7.90 15.69
N VAL A 61 12.09 8.26 14.53
CA VAL A 61 11.87 7.51 13.28
C VAL A 61 12.32 6.05 13.43
N GLU A 62 13.48 5.81 14.02
CA GLU A 62 14.02 4.45 14.25
C GLU A 62 13.10 3.62 15.14
N GLU A 63 12.61 4.18 16.25
CA GLU A 63 11.67 3.50 17.16
C GLU A 63 10.37 3.12 16.46
N ILE A 64 9.81 4.00 15.61
CA ILE A 64 8.60 3.69 14.85
C ILE A 64 8.83 2.55 13.86
N VAL A 65 9.96 2.57 13.15
CA VAL A 65 10.27 1.50 12.19
C VAL A 65 10.54 0.18 12.91
N LEU A 66 11.15 0.24 14.10
CA LEU A 66 11.40 -0.95 14.94
C LEU A 66 10.10 -1.65 15.38
N LEU A 67 8.98 -0.94 15.54
CA LEU A 67 7.67 -1.56 15.79
C LEU A 67 7.27 -2.56 14.68
N GLY A 68 7.80 -2.42 13.47
CA GLY A 68 7.61 -3.39 12.39
C GLY A 68 8.18 -4.78 12.74
N ARG A 69 9.09 -4.88 13.70
CA ARG A 69 9.66 -6.17 14.12
C ARG A 69 8.80 -6.94 15.13
N THR A 70 7.77 -6.30 15.72
CA THR A 70 6.89 -6.89 16.73
C THR A 70 6.38 -8.30 16.38
N PRO A 71 5.93 -8.64 15.16
CA PRO A 71 5.47 -9.99 14.85
C PRO A 71 6.56 -11.06 14.95
N HIS A 72 7.82 -10.69 14.87
CA HIS A 72 8.97 -11.61 14.93
C HIS A 72 9.47 -11.85 16.36
N LEU A 73 9.10 -10.96 17.29
CA LEU A 73 9.51 -11.06 18.68
C LEU A 73 8.57 -11.99 19.46
N SER A 74 9.14 -12.70 20.45
CA SER A 74 8.38 -13.42 21.48
C SER A 74 7.99 -12.46 22.60
N PHE A 75 7.00 -12.85 23.39
CA PHE A 75 6.62 -12.09 24.58
C PHE A 75 7.85 -11.89 25.50
N LEU A 76 8.14 -10.67 25.91
CA LEU A 76 9.33 -10.26 26.69
C LEU A 76 10.69 -10.38 25.97
N GLN A 77 10.71 -10.73 24.68
CA GLN A 77 11.96 -10.71 23.92
C GLN A 77 12.31 -9.28 23.55
N LYS A 78 13.55 -8.86 23.85
CA LYS A 78 14.11 -7.61 23.36
C LYS A 78 14.60 -7.75 21.93
N GLU A 79 14.61 -6.64 21.21
CA GLU A 79 15.16 -6.54 19.87
C GLU A 79 16.66 -6.88 19.87
N LYS A 80 17.11 -7.52 18.81
CA LYS A 80 18.51 -7.94 18.59
C LYS A 80 19.17 -7.06 17.54
N GLU A 81 20.48 -7.15 17.41
CA GLU A 81 21.25 -6.45 16.38
C GLU A 81 20.69 -6.68 14.97
N ARG A 82 20.22 -7.90 14.68
CA ARG A 82 19.55 -8.19 13.40
C ARG A 82 18.30 -7.33 13.18
N ASP A 83 17.50 -7.05 14.19
CA ASP A 83 16.29 -6.26 14.07
C ASP A 83 16.64 -4.80 13.74
N TYR A 84 17.66 -4.25 14.38
CA TYR A 84 18.18 -2.92 14.07
C TYR A 84 18.80 -2.84 12.66
N ALA A 85 19.50 -3.87 12.20
CA ALA A 85 20.01 -3.94 10.83
C ALA A 85 18.87 -3.92 9.79
N LEU A 86 17.78 -4.65 10.03
CA LEU A 86 16.59 -4.64 9.17
C LEU A 86 15.87 -3.30 9.17
N VAL A 87 15.81 -2.61 10.32
CA VAL A 87 15.29 -1.25 10.43
C VAL A 87 16.12 -0.28 9.59
N GLN A 88 17.45 -0.35 9.67
CA GLN A 88 18.33 0.50 8.88
C GLN A 88 18.16 0.24 7.38
N ASP A 89 18.11 -1.02 6.95
CA ASP A 89 17.86 -1.40 5.56
C ASP A 89 16.51 -0.87 5.05
N ALA A 90 15.47 -0.96 5.87
CA ALA A 90 14.16 -0.41 5.55
C ALA A 90 14.20 1.12 5.41
N LEU A 91 14.92 1.82 6.29
CA LEU A 91 15.09 3.27 6.24
C LEU A 91 15.91 3.72 5.01
N VAL A 92 16.91 2.95 4.60
CA VAL A 92 17.66 3.19 3.35
C VAL A 92 16.72 3.10 2.14
N LYS A 93 15.90 2.05 2.06
CA LYS A 93 14.96 1.84 0.94
C LYS A 93 13.97 2.99 0.73
N VAL A 94 13.66 3.74 1.79
CA VAL A 94 12.72 4.86 1.74
C VAL A 94 13.40 6.23 1.83
N ASP A 95 14.73 6.29 1.77
CA ASP A 95 15.55 7.52 1.87
C ASP A 95 15.26 8.31 3.18
N MET A 96 15.26 7.60 4.32
CA MET A 96 15.01 8.19 5.65
C MET A 96 16.09 7.89 6.68
N LEU A 97 17.18 7.20 6.30
CA LEU A 97 18.24 6.79 7.23
C LEU A 97 18.84 7.97 8.00
N GLU A 98 19.16 9.07 7.30
CA GLU A 98 19.76 10.28 7.90
C GLU A 98 18.87 10.97 8.95
N LYS A 99 17.56 10.60 8.95
CA LYS A 99 16.56 11.17 9.85
C LYS A 99 16.15 10.21 10.97
N LYS A 100 16.85 9.09 11.15
CA LYS A 100 16.46 8.01 12.06
C LYS A 100 16.29 8.45 13.52
N THR A 101 17.08 9.45 13.97
CA THR A 101 17.02 9.99 15.34
C THR A 101 16.06 11.16 15.50
N ARG A 102 15.44 11.65 14.42
CA ARG A 102 14.45 12.73 14.51
C ARG A 102 13.15 12.23 15.09
N LEU A 103 12.43 13.12 15.78
CA LEU A 103 11.08 12.84 16.24
C LEU A 103 10.13 12.74 15.03
N TYR A 104 9.29 11.72 15.01
CA TYR A 104 8.29 11.52 13.97
C TYR A 104 7.32 12.70 13.86
N SER A 105 6.96 13.33 14.99
CA SER A 105 6.08 14.50 15.04
C SER A 105 6.64 15.67 14.22
N SER A 106 7.97 15.81 14.11
CA SER A 106 8.65 16.90 13.40
C SER A 106 8.74 16.71 11.89
N LEU A 107 8.31 15.57 11.37
CA LEU A 107 8.41 15.24 9.95
C LEU A 107 7.27 15.86 9.12
N SER A 108 7.54 16.15 7.84
CA SER A 108 6.52 16.49 6.85
C SER A 108 5.60 15.28 6.58
N GLY A 109 4.43 15.51 5.97
CA GLY A 109 3.48 14.44 5.62
C GLY A 109 4.09 13.35 4.74
N GLY A 110 4.86 13.74 3.72
CA GLY A 110 5.54 12.79 2.83
C GLY A 110 6.64 11.98 3.54
N GLU A 111 7.40 12.61 4.46
CA GLU A 111 8.38 11.90 5.29
C GLU A 111 7.72 10.91 6.24
N LYS A 112 6.61 11.32 6.86
CA LYS A 112 5.80 10.43 7.72
C LYS A 112 5.35 9.19 6.96
N GLN A 113 4.87 9.37 5.73
CA GLN A 113 4.42 8.26 4.89
C GLN A 113 5.57 7.31 4.53
N ARG A 114 6.77 7.84 4.23
CA ARG A 114 7.97 7.02 4.02
C ARG A 114 8.37 6.23 5.27
N VAL A 115 8.28 6.83 6.45
CA VAL A 115 8.56 6.13 7.73
C VAL A 115 7.54 4.99 7.96
N LEU A 116 6.26 5.19 7.67
CA LEU A 116 5.26 4.14 7.78
C LEU A 116 5.51 3.01 6.76
N LEU A 117 5.95 3.35 5.55
CA LEU A 117 6.38 2.36 4.57
C LEU A 117 7.62 1.59 5.09
N ALA A 118 8.63 2.28 5.65
CA ALA A 118 9.80 1.63 6.25
C ALA A 118 9.40 0.66 7.38
N ARG A 119 8.47 1.07 8.26
CA ARG A 119 7.93 0.19 9.30
C ARG A 119 7.32 -1.08 8.73
N ALA A 120 6.54 -0.95 7.66
CA ALA A 120 5.95 -2.09 6.97
C ALA A 120 7.03 -2.99 6.33
N LEU A 121 8.06 -2.41 5.72
CA LEU A 121 9.18 -3.15 5.13
C LEU A 121 10.06 -3.85 6.18
N ALA A 122 10.26 -3.23 7.35
CA ALA A 122 11.00 -3.84 8.45
C ALA A 122 10.34 -5.13 8.99
N GLN A 123 9.06 -5.33 8.70
CA GLN A 123 8.32 -6.56 9.01
C GLN A 123 8.73 -7.73 8.09
N GLU A 124 9.50 -7.50 7.01
CA GLU A 124 9.90 -8.49 6.00
C GLU A 124 8.68 -9.20 5.36
N PRO A 125 7.64 -8.48 4.90
CA PRO A 125 6.43 -9.10 4.37
C PRO A 125 6.67 -9.69 2.98
N THR A 126 5.88 -10.71 2.61
CA THR A 126 5.74 -11.20 1.23
C THR A 126 4.66 -10.43 0.44
N LEU A 127 3.72 -9.82 1.17
CA LEU A 127 2.64 -8.99 0.62
C LEU A 127 2.52 -7.67 1.39
N LEU A 128 2.57 -6.56 0.67
CA LEU A 128 2.37 -5.21 1.19
C LEU A 128 1.02 -4.67 0.74
N LEU A 129 0.17 -4.32 1.68
CA LEU A 129 -1.12 -3.68 1.43
C LEU A 129 -1.01 -2.18 1.69
N LEU A 130 -1.39 -1.36 0.70
CA LEU A 130 -1.36 0.10 0.79
C LEU A 130 -2.77 0.65 0.60
N ASP A 131 -3.32 1.25 1.64
CA ASP A 131 -4.63 1.90 1.59
C ASP A 131 -4.46 3.41 1.39
N GLU A 132 -4.62 3.86 0.14
CA GLU A 132 -4.53 5.25 -0.28
C GLU A 132 -3.21 5.94 0.15
N PRO A 133 -2.05 5.35 -0.15
CA PRO A 133 -0.77 5.81 0.40
C PRO A 133 -0.34 7.20 -0.09
N THR A 134 -0.97 7.71 -1.15
CA THR A 134 -0.67 9.00 -1.79
C THR A 134 -1.61 10.12 -1.38
N ASN A 135 -2.65 9.85 -0.57
CA ASN A 135 -3.61 10.86 -0.18
C ASN A 135 -2.96 11.98 0.65
N HIS A 136 -3.40 13.21 0.39
CA HIS A 136 -2.92 14.43 1.04
C HIS A 136 -1.42 14.72 0.84
N LEU A 137 -0.76 14.07 -0.10
CA LEU A 137 0.62 14.37 -0.49
C LEU A 137 0.65 15.26 -1.72
N ASP A 138 1.61 16.19 -1.76
CA ASP A 138 1.93 16.93 -2.98
C ASP A 138 2.41 15.99 -4.08
N ILE A 139 2.19 16.36 -5.34
CA ILE A 139 2.46 15.52 -6.51
C ILE A 139 3.89 14.94 -6.52
N LYS A 140 4.89 15.73 -6.11
CA LYS A 140 6.29 15.26 -6.00
C LYS A 140 6.40 14.08 -5.04
N TYR A 141 5.81 14.19 -3.84
CA TYR A 141 5.89 13.13 -2.83
C TYR A 141 5.08 11.90 -3.21
N GLN A 142 3.98 12.06 -3.97
CA GLN A 142 3.22 10.94 -4.54
C GLN A 142 4.09 10.16 -5.52
N LEU A 143 4.73 10.84 -6.46
CA LEU A 143 5.60 10.22 -7.47
C LEU A 143 6.80 9.52 -6.82
N ASP A 144 7.47 10.19 -5.87
CA ASP A 144 8.61 9.63 -5.14
C ASP A 144 8.21 8.36 -4.38
N LEU A 145 7.07 8.39 -3.66
CA LEU A 145 6.59 7.25 -2.90
C LEU A 145 6.26 6.05 -3.81
N LEU A 146 5.54 6.30 -4.91
CA LEU A 146 5.16 5.23 -5.85
C LEU A 146 6.39 4.69 -6.60
N ALA A 147 7.38 5.52 -6.89
CA ALA A 147 8.65 5.07 -7.46
C ALA A 147 9.42 4.17 -6.48
N ILE A 148 9.44 4.50 -5.19
CA ILE A 148 10.01 3.62 -4.16
C ILE A 148 9.25 2.28 -4.16
N VAL A 149 7.92 2.31 -4.07
CA VAL A 149 7.07 1.10 -4.03
C VAL A 149 7.28 0.22 -5.26
N LYS A 150 7.37 0.79 -6.46
CA LYS A 150 7.59 0.04 -7.72
C LYS A 150 8.93 -0.70 -7.74
N ASN A 151 9.94 -0.18 -7.05
CA ASN A 151 11.27 -0.80 -6.98
C ASN A 151 11.41 -1.83 -5.84
N LEU A 152 10.38 -2.03 -5.02
CA LEU A 152 10.40 -3.04 -3.97
C LEU A 152 10.34 -4.45 -4.57
N LYS A 153 11.08 -5.37 -3.97
CA LYS A 153 11.02 -6.80 -4.29
C LYS A 153 9.99 -7.52 -3.42
N VAL A 154 8.75 -7.02 -3.40
CA VAL A 154 7.64 -7.55 -2.61
C VAL A 154 6.36 -7.40 -3.44
N ASN A 155 5.41 -8.32 -3.28
CA ASN A 155 4.11 -8.16 -3.89
C ASN A 155 3.37 -6.99 -3.23
N VAL A 156 2.79 -6.11 -4.04
CA VAL A 156 2.08 -4.92 -3.53
C VAL A 156 0.66 -4.92 -4.05
N LEU A 157 -0.30 -4.76 -3.15
CA LEU A 157 -1.69 -4.45 -3.49
C LEU A 157 -2.02 -3.06 -2.93
N ALA A 158 -2.24 -2.11 -3.81
CA ALA A 158 -2.51 -0.71 -3.44
C ALA A 158 -3.90 -0.27 -3.90
N VAL A 159 -4.59 0.46 -3.04
CA VAL A 159 -5.73 1.30 -3.42
C VAL A 159 -5.21 2.67 -3.79
N LEU A 160 -5.52 3.12 -4.99
CA LEU A 160 -5.16 4.44 -5.51
C LEU A 160 -6.40 5.18 -5.99
N HIS A 161 -6.36 6.51 -5.98
CA HIS A 161 -7.44 7.35 -6.53
C HIS A 161 -7.10 7.88 -7.92
N ASP A 162 -5.85 8.18 -8.17
CA ASP A 162 -5.39 8.71 -9.45
C ASP A 162 -5.19 7.58 -10.46
N ILE A 163 -5.99 7.62 -11.54
CA ILE A 163 -5.98 6.61 -12.59
C ILE A 163 -4.65 6.64 -13.36
N GLN A 164 -4.11 7.82 -13.63
CA GLN A 164 -2.86 7.96 -14.39
C GLN A 164 -1.68 7.43 -13.57
N LEU A 165 -1.62 7.74 -12.27
CA LEU A 165 -0.62 7.17 -11.37
C LEU A 165 -0.75 5.65 -11.26
N ALA A 166 -1.97 5.14 -11.16
CA ALA A 166 -2.19 3.69 -11.14
C ALA A 166 -1.72 3.03 -12.44
N CYS A 167 -2.02 3.60 -13.62
CA CYS A 167 -1.52 3.10 -14.90
C CYS A 167 0.01 3.08 -14.96
N ARG A 168 0.66 4.11 -14.45
CA ARG A 168 2.12 4.26 -14.52
C ARG A 168 2.87 3.30 -13.60
N TYR A 169 2.33 3.03 -12.42
CA TYR A 169 3.06 2.31 -11.37
C TYR A 169 2.58 0.88 -11.11
N SER A 170 1.42 0.46 -11.67
CA SER A 170 0.90 -0.89 -11.47
C SER A 170 1.17 -1.79 -12.68
N ASP A 171 1.37 -3.08 -12.43
CA ASP A 171 1.48 -4.10 -13.47
C ASP A 171 0.10 -4.67 -13.82
N TYR A 172 -0.85 -4.61 -12.87
CA TYR A 172 -2.20 -5.14 -13.00
C TYR A 172 -3.21 -4.24 -12.26
N LEU A 173 -4.38 -4.04 -12.82
CA LEU A 173 -5.44 -3.20 -12.25
C LEU A 173 -6.71 -4.00 -11.99
N TYR A 174 -7.40 -3.63 -10.93
CA TYR A 174 -8.78 -4.02 -10.63
C TYR A 174 -9.62 -2.76 -10.54
N LEU A 175 -10.71 -2.68 -11.33
CA LEU A 175 -11.69 -1.60 -11.23
C LEU A 175 -12.93 -2.10 -10.49
N MET A 176 -13.22 -1.44 -9.38
CA MET A 176 -14.34 -1.78 -8.50
C MET A 176 -15.47 -0.76 -8.61
N LYS A 177 -16.71 -1.24 -8.61
CA LYS A 177 -17.93 -0.45 -8.47
C LYS A 177 -18.95 -1.26 -7.65
N GLU A 178 -19.60 -0.61 -6.68
CA GLU A 178 -20.69 -1.20 -5.87
C GLU A 178 -20.35 -2.56 -5.23
N GLY A 179 -19.09 -2.74 -4.81
CA GLY A 179 -18.62 -3.97 -4.17
C GLY A 179 -18.13 -5.06 -5.12
N GLU A 180 -18.23 -4.84 -6.43
CA GLU A 180 -17.84 -5.81 -7.45
C GLU A 180 -16.59 -5.37 -8.22
N ILE A 181 -15.78 -6.34 -8.67
CA ILE A 181 -14.69 -6.11 -9.62
C ILE A 181 -15.29 -6.26 -11.02
N LEU A 182 -15.48 -5.14 -11.72
CA LEU A 182 -16.06 -5.14 -13.07
C LEU A 182 -15.03 -5.35 -14.17
N TYR A 183 -13.81 -4.82 -13.99
CA TYR A 183 -12.72 -4.96 -14.95
C TYR A 183 -11.44 -5.31 -14.22
N GLN A 184 -10.62 -6.13 -14.87
CA GLN A 184 -9.30 -6.50 -14.38
C GLN A 184 -8.37 -6.83 -15.54
N GLY A 185 -7.07 -6.55 -15.40
CA GLY A 185 -6.08 -6.80 -16.44
C GLY A 185 -4.89 -5.86 -16.32
N THR A 186 -4.06 -5.82 -17.33
CA THR A 186 -3.03 -4.79 -17.47
C THR A 186 -3.66 -3.40 -17.56
N PRO A 187 -2.94 -2.32 -17.25
CA PRO A 187 -3.47 -0.97 -17.36
C PRO A 187 -4.10 -0.69 -18.73
N LYS A 188 -3.46 -1.15 -19.82
CA LYS A 188 -3.93 -0.92 -21.19
C LYS A 188 -5.22 -1.68 -21.52
N GLU A 189 -5.39 -2.87 -20.97
CA GLU A 189 -6.62 -3.67 -21.15
C GLU A 189 -7.77 -3.13 -20.30
N THR A 190 -7.44 -2.56 -19.13
CA THR A 190 -8.42 -2.21 -18.11
C THR A 190 -8.91 -0.77 -18.25
N ILE A 191 -8.05 0.18 -18.65
CA ILE A 191 -8.39 1.59 -18.75
C ILE A 191 -8.77 1.94 -20.20
N THR A 192 -10.07 1.90 -20.46
CA THR A 192 -10.70 2.21 -21.75
C THR A 192 -11.80 3.25 -21.55
N PRO A 193 -12.23 3.99 -22.60
CA PRO A 193 -13.38 4.88 -22.51
C PRO A 193 -14.63 4.19 -21.95
N GLU A 194 -14.86 2.93 -22.33
CA GLU A 194 -15.99 2.14 -21.87
C GLU A 194 -15.91 1.82 -20.39
N SER A 195 -14.75 1.35 -19.90
CA SER A 195 -14.57 1.04 -18.47
C SER A 195 -14.69 2.29 -17.59
N LEU A 196 -14.15 3.45 -18.06
CA LEU A 196 -14.26 4.71 -17.34
C LEU A 196 -15.72 5.21 -17.30
N GLN A 197 -16.46 5.08 -18.41
CA GLN A 197 -17.88 5.41 -18.43
C GLN A 197 -18.67 4.48 -17.49
N THR A 198 -18.41 3.18 -17.51
CA THR A 198 -19.14 2.20 -16.69
C THR A 198 -18.86 2.39 -15.19
N VAL A 199 -17.57 2.53 -14.83
CA VAL A 199 -17.14 2.56 -13.42
C VAL A 199 -17.35 3.95 -12.79
N TYR A 200 -16.92 5.00 -13.51
CA TYR A 200 -16.90 6.37 -12.97
C TYR A 200 -18.03 7.25 -13.51
N GLY A 201 -18.73 6.82 -14.57
CA GLY A 201 -19.81 7.62 -15.19
C GLY A 201 -19.31 8.79 -16.01
N VAL A 202 -18.04 8.79 -16.44
CA VAL A 202 -17.41 9.90 -17.18
C VAL A 202 -17.11 9.51 -18.62
N GLN A 203 -17.43 10.41 -19.56
CA GLN A 203 -17.00 10.28 -20.94
C GLN A 203 -15.54 10.69 -21.05
N SER A 204 -14.76 9.94 -21.80
CA SER A 204 -13.33 10.17 -21.92
C SER A 204 -12.75 9.65 -23.22
N GLN A 205 -11.60 10.20 -23.60
CA GLN A 205 -10.69 9.63 -24.58
C GLN A 205 -9.45 9.13 -23.88
N VAL A 206 -9.00 7.93 -24.20
CA VAL A 206 -7.81 7.30 -23.64
C VAL A 206 -6.83 7.07 -24.76
N THR A 207 -5.64 7.64 -24.63
CA THR A 207 -4.51 7.41 -25.54
C THR A 207 -3.30 6.93 -24.73
N TRP A 208 -2.41 6.22 -25.40
CA TRP A 208 -1.22 5.66 -24.76
C TRP A 208 0.02 6.18 -25.48
N THR A 209 0.99 6.68 -24.71
CA THR A 209 2.28 7.08 -25.22
C THR A 209 3.13 5.85 -25.61
N GLU A 210 4.23 6.08 -26.33
CA GLU A 210 5.21 5.02 -26.65
C GLU A 210 5.76 4.35 -25.39
N ASP A 211 5.93 5.11 -24.30
CA ASP A 211 6.35 4.61 -22.98
C ASP A 211 5.20 3.97 -22.17
N GLN A 212 4.09 3.61 -22.82
CA GLN A 212 2.91 2.96 -22.22
C GLN A 212 2.26 3.77 -21.07
N GLN A 213 2.37 5.09 -21.08
CA GLN A 213 1.68 5.95 -20.13
C GLN A 213 0.28 6.32 -20.66
N ALA A 214 -0.72 6.20 -19.79
CA ALA A 214 -2.08 6.60 -20.12
C ALA A 214 -2.21 8.12 -20.14
N MET A 215 -2.80 8.66 -21.19
CA MET A 215 -3.27 10.04 -21.27
C MET A 215 -4.80 10.00 -21.36
N ILE A 216 -5.46 10.52 -20.32
CA ILE A 216 -6.91 10.51 -20.20
C ILE A 216 -7.42 11.94 -20.35
N HIS A 217 -8.26 12.16 -21.35
CA HIS A 217 -8.95 13.42 -21.57
C HIS A 217 -10.42 13.22 -21.24
N TYR A 218 -10.93 13.92 -20.24
CA TYR A 218 -12.35 13.90 -19.86
C TYR A 218 -13.12 14.91 -20.73
N LEU A 219 -14.32 14.49 -21.21
CA LEU A 219 -15.18 15.24 -22.12
C LEU A 219 -16.34 15.89 -21.39
#